data_506684ab05fdfb087de3acc5c7d80b57
#
_entry.id   506684ab05fdfb087de3acc5c7d80b57
#
_cell.length_a   1.000
_cell.length_b   1.000
_cell.length_c   1.000
_cell.angle_alpha   90.00
_cell.angle_beta   90.00
_cell.angle_gamma   90.00
#
_symmetry.space_group_name_H-M   'P 1'
#
loop_
_entity.id
_entity.type
_entity.pdbx_description
1 polymer ?
#
loop_
_entity_poly.entity_id
_entity_poly.type
_entity_poly.pdbx_seq_one_letter_code
_entity_poly.pdbx_strand_id
1 'polypeptide(L)'
;KHVEFLTTLRPFWNFENLESLEKVCIYMKEAFESYGLETVEQPFTADGSDYKNIIATYNGDEQKRMIVSAHYDVCGNQPGADDNASAVAGLLESARMVAEAKPDLDYRIDFVAFCLEEPPYFGSREMGSYIHAKSMEEFKPDIIGVINFEMIGYFHEGTQDYPHESLAAIYPEKANFIAVVGKHDYHEFNQKVYELMKVDSGIDVQMVDHPLIESLAGMSDQRNYWEFDIPALMINDTAFIRNPNYHQMTDDIDTLSFEHMREVVTSTYKSITGF
;
A
#
# COMPACT_ATOMS: atom_id res chain seq x y z
N LYS A 1 13.68 3.93 -10.49
CA LYS A 1 14.75 3.68 -9.51
C LYS A 1 14.29 2.70 -8.42
N HIS A 2 13.21 2.99 -7.63
CA HIS A 2 12.76 2.13 -6.53
C HIS A 2 12.33 0.75 -7.05
N VAL A 3 11.40 0.70 -8.00
CA VAL A 3 10.96 -0.54 -8.66
C VAL A 3 12.14 -1.30 -9.27
N GLU A 4 13.01 -0.63 -10.00
CA GLU A 4 14.20 -1.25 -10.62
C GLU A 4 15.13 -1.91 -9.60
N PHE A 5 15.37 -1.25 -8.45
CA PHE A 5 16.17 -1.85 -7.38
C PHE A 5 15.53 -3.15 -6.88
N LEU A 6 14.24 -3.12 -6.56
CA LEU A 6 13.51 -4.26 -6.02
C LEU A 6 13.49 -5.42 -7.02
N THR A 7 13.03 -5.18 -8.23
CA THR A 7 12.85 -6.22 -9.25
C THR A 7 14.15 -6.88 -9.72
N THR A 8 15.30 -6.25 -9.49
CA THR A 8 16.62 -6.80 -9.84
C THR A 8 17.28 -7.64 -8.74
N LEU A 9 16.74 -7.63 -7.51
CA LEU A 9 17.28 -8.43 -6.41
C LEU A 9 17.22 -9.93 -6.70
N ARG A 10 18.31 -10.63 -6.34
CA ARG A 10 18.39 -12.10 -6.42
C ARG A 10 19.13 -12.64 -5.19
N PRO A 11 18.59 -13.73 -4.58
CA PRO A 11 17.26 -14.30 -4.82
C PRO A 11 16.18 -13.24 -4.59
N PHE A 12 14.93 -13.51 -5.04
CA PHE A 12 13.82 -12.59 -4.82
C PHE A 12 13.53 -12.40 -3.33
N TRP A 13 12.96 -11.27 -2.94
CA TRP A 13 12.79 -10.83 -1.54
C TRP A 13 11.49 -11.37 -0.91
N ASN A 14 11.37 -12.69 -0.90
CA ASN A 14 10.27 -13.39 -0.24
C ASN A 14 10.66 -13.88 1.17
N PHE A 15 9.70 -14.45 1.89
CA PHE A 15 9.86 -14.89 3.27
C PHE A 15 11.00 -15.92 3.49
N GLU A 16 11.39 -16.70 2.46
CA GLU A 16 12.48 -17.68 2.54
C GLU A 16 13.87 -17.03 2.38
N ASN A 17 13.94 -15.85 1.77
CA ASN A 17 15.18 -15.18 1.39
C ASN A 17 15.50 -14.00 2.30
N LEU A 18 15.76 -14.28 3.60
CA LEU A 18 15.98 -13.26 4.63
C LEU A 18 17.07 -12.24 4.28
N GLU A 19 18.14 -12.66 3.57
CA GLU A 19 19.20 -11.74 3.13
C GLU A 19 18.67 -10.72 2.11
N SER A 20 17.78 -11.12 1.21
CA SER A 20 17.17 -10.21 0.24
C SER A 20 16.16 -9.28 0.91
N LEU A 21 15.35 -9.78 1.85
CA LEU A 21 14.46 -8.95 2.68
C LEU A 21 15.26 -7.90 3.46
N GLU A 22 16.40 -8.28 4.06
CA GLU A 22 17.26 -7.33 4.77
C GLU A 22 17.82 -6.24 3.85
N LYS A 23 18.20 -6.58 2.61
CA LYS A 23 18.63 -5.58 1.61
C LYS A 23 17.51 -4.58 1.27
N VAL A 24 16.27 -5.05 1.18
CA VAL A 24 15.10 -4.19 0.97
C VAL A 24 14.87 -3.28 2.19
N CYS A 25 14.93 -3.84 3.41
CA CYS A 25 14.82 -3.06 4.64
C CYS A 25 15.86 -1.93 4.72
N ILE A 26 17.13 -2.25 4.46
CA ILE A 26 18.21 -1.26 4.44
C ILE A 26 17.94 -0.18 3.40
N TYR A 27 17.57 -0.59 2.18
CA TYR A 27 17.28 0.35 1.09
C TYR A 27 16.15 1.32 1.43
N MET A 28 15.04 0.82 2.00
CA MET A 28 13.90 1.66 2.39
C MET A 28 14.26 2.60 3.53
N LYS A 29 14.98 2.09 4.53
CA LYS A 29 15.45 2.88 5.66
C LYS A 29 16.36 4.02 5.21
N GLU A 30 17.37 3.72 4.39
CA GLU A 30 18.26 4.73 3.82
C GLU A 30 17.49 5.77 2.98
N ALA A 31 16.46 5.35 2.23
CA ALA A 31 15.61 6.27 1.48
C ALA A 31 14.86 7.22 2.41
N PHE A 32 14.15 6.72 3.42
CA PHE A 32 13.43 7.54 4.39
C PHE A 32 14.35 8.49 5.16
N GLU A 33 15.51 7.99 5.65
CA GLU A 33 16.51 8.80 6.35
C GLU A 33 17.08 9.90 5.45
N SER A 34 17.27 9.62 4.13
CA SER A 34 17.71 10.62 3.16
C SER A 34 16.72 11.76 2.94
N TYR A 35 15.42 11.52 3.21
CA TYR A 35 14.37 12.55 3.20
C TYR A 35 14.31 13.34 4.51
N GLY A 36 15.08 12.92 5.53
CA GLY A 36 15.11 13.56 6.84
C GLY A 36 13.99 13.10 7.78
N LEU A 37 13.41 11.93 7.52
CA LEU A 37 12.39 11.33 8.38
C LEU A 37 13.06 10.48 9.48
N GLU A 38 12.47 10.53 10.69
CA GLU A 38 12.85 9.60 11.75
C GLU A 38 12.38 8.19 11.38
N THR A 39 13.30 7.21 11.47
CA THR A 39 13.03 5.85 11.03
C THR A 39 13.30 4.85 12.13
N VAL A 40 12.35 3.93 12.38
CA VAL A 40 12.46 2.85 13.35
C VAL A 40 12.13 1.50 12.72
N GLU A 41 12.72 0.45 13.28
CA GLU A 41 12.41 -0.94 12.95
C GLU A 41 11.46 -1.51 14.00
N GLN A 42 10.41 -2.21 13.57
CA GLN A 42 9.53 -2.98 14.43
C GLN A 42 9.80 -4.47 14.20
N PRO A 43 10.67 -5.10 15.02
CA PRO A 43 11.01 -6.51 14.85
C PRO A 43 9.88 -7.41 15.34
N PHE A 44 9.75 -8.58 14.69
CA PHE A 44 8.86 -9.65 15.12
C PHE A 44 9.39 -11.01 14.62
N THR A 45 8.86 -12.11 15.18
CA THR A 45 9.26 -13.47 14.83
C THR A 45 8.06 -14.22 14.26
N ALA A 46 8.24 -14.91 13.14
CA ALA A 46 7.28 -15.80 12.53
C ALA A 46 7.97 -17.12 12.15
N ASP A 47 7.37 -18.26 12.49
CA ASP A 47 7.92 -19.61 12.24
C ASP A 47 9.40 -19.78 12.63
N GLY A 48 9.85 -19.06 13.69
CA GLY A 48 11.21 -19.14 14.22
C GLY A 48 12.26 -18.32 13.44
N SER A 49 11.85 -17.53 12.47
CA SER A 49 12.68 -16.55 11.76
C SER A 49 12.32 -15.12 12.17
N ASP A 50 13.30 -14.23 12.15
CA ASP A 50 13.13 -12.83 12.52
C ASP A 50 12.85 -11.96 11.28
N TYR A 51 11.79 -11.18 11.37
CA TYR A 51 11.33 -10.23 10.37
C TYR A 51 11.15 -8.85 10.99
N LYS A 52 10.91 -7.83 10.20
CA LYS A 52 10.67 -6.48 10.70
C LYS A 52 9.78 -5.66 9.77
N ASN A 53 8.98 -4.77 10.34
CA ASN A 53 8.41 -3.65 9.62
C ASN A 53 9.35 -2.45 9.71
N ILE A 54 9.32 -1.57 8.71
CA ILE A 54 10.05 -0.30 8.71
C ILE A 54 9.05 0.84 8.83
N ILE A 55 9.25 1.72 9.79
CA ILE A 55 8.35 2.85 10.08
C ILE A 55 9.14 4.14 9.96
N ALA A 56 8.69 5.07 9.11
CA ALA A 56 9.25 6.41 9.02
C ALA A 56 8.17 7.43 9.39
N THR A 57 8.55 8.44 10.18
CA THR A 57 7.58 9.37 10.73
C THR A 57 7.85 10.80 10.29
N TYR A 58 6.79 11.50 9.85
CA TYR A 58 6.74 12.93 9.67
C TYR A 58 5.89 13.55 10.79
N ASN A 59 6.32 14.72 11.34
CA ASN A 59 5.59 15.49 12.38
C ASN A 59 5.33 14.67 13.66
N GLY A 60 6.38 13.96 14.14
CA GLY A 60 6.29 12.95 15.20
C GLY A 60 5.79 13.44 16.57
N ASP A 61 5.78 14.75 16.82
CA ASP A 61 5.30 15.35 18.08
C ASP A 61 3.77 15.36 18.20
N GLU A 62 3.04 15.20 17.08
CA GLU A 62 1.58 15.17 17.06
C GLU A 62 1.01 13.82 17.53
N GLN A 63 -0.11 13.86 18.24
CA GLN A 63 -0.79 12.67 18.76
C GLN A 63 -1.64 11.97 17.70
N LYS A 64 -2.47 12.76 16.98
CA LYS A 64 -3.26 12.23 15.88
C LYS A 64 -2.32 11.68 14.80
N ARG A 65 -2.74 10.63 14.13
CA ARG A 65 -1.92 10.00 13.09
C ARG A 65 -2.69 9.50 11.89
N MET A 66 -2.11 9.71 10.72
CA MET A 66 -2.43 9.02 9.47
C MET A 66 -1.37 7.96 9.25
N ILE A 67 -1.77 6.74 8.88
CA ILE A 67 -0.85 5.67 8.51
C ILE A 67 -0.91 5.50 6.99
N VAL A 68 0.25 5.47 6.35
CA VAL A 68 0.39 5.18 4.91
C VAL A 68 1.27 3.95 4.79
N SER A 69 0.85 2.94 4.05
CA SER A 69 1.55 1.66 4.07
C SER A 69 1.64 0.96 2.72
N ALA A 70 2.53 -0.01 2.65
CA ALA A 70 2.64 -1.01 1.59
C ALA A 70 3.40 -2.22 2.15
N HIS A 71 3.12 -3.44 1.65
CA HIS A 71 4.01 -4.56 1.95
C HIS A 71 5.24 -4.56 1.03
N TYR A 72 6.35 -5.12 1.53
CA TYR A 72 7.60 -5.13 0.80
C TYR A 72 8.12 -6.53 0.46
N ASP A 73 7.47 -7.59 0.89
CA ASP A 73 7.77 -8.95 0.44
C ASP A 73 7.09 -9.26 -0.90
N VAL A 74 7.50 -10.35 -1.54
CA VAL A 74 6.99 -10.79 -2.84
C VAL A 74 6.57 -12.26 -2.79
N CYS A 75 5.54 -12.61 -3.55
CA CYS A 75 5.04 -13.98 -3.64
C CYS A 75 6.04 -14.90 -4.34
N GLY A 76 6.60 -15.85 -3.60
CA GLY A 76 7.47 -16.88 -4.17
C GLY A 76 8.69 -16.33 -4.94
N ASN A 77 9.00 -16.92 -6.07
CA ASN A 77 10.19 -16.60 -6.86
C ASN A 77 9.84 -15.82 -8.13
N GLN A 78 9.49 -14.53 -7.97
CA GLN A 78 9.10 -13.64 -9.07
C GLN A 78 9.64 -12.22 -8.88
N PRO A 79 9.69 -11.39 -9.94
CA PRO A 79 10.18 -10.01 -9.83
C PRO A 79 9.31 -9.10 -8.97
N GLY A 80 7.98 -9.32 -8.94
CA GLY A 80 7.03 -8.54 -8.14
C GLY A 80 7.03 -7.05 -8.46
N ALA A 81 6.99 -6.70 -9.75
CA ALA A 81 7.10 -5.31 -10.16
C ALA A 81 5.85 -4.51 -9.77
N ASP A 82 4.68 -5.06 -10.06
CA ASP A 82 3.42 -4.49 -9.62
C ASP A 82 3.10 -4.94 -8.20
N ASP A 83 3.26 -6.21 -7.92
CA ASP A 83 3.00 -6.85 -6.63
C ASP A 83 4.31 -7.20 -5.89
N ASN A 84 4.87 -6.29 -5.08
CA ASN A 84 4.31 -5.00 -4.67
C ASN A 84 5.37 -3.86 -4.75
N ALA A 85 6.38 -3.99 -5.66
CA ALA A 85 7.40 -2.96 -5.82
C ALA A 85 6.82 -1.61 -6.28
N SER A 86 5.69 -1.62 -7.01
CA SER A 86 4.96 -0.42 -7.42
C SER A 86 4.46 0.36 -6.21
N ALA A 87 3.84 -0.34 -5.24
CA ALA A 87 3.32 0.23 -4.01
C ALA A 87 4.43 0.69 -3.05
N VAL A 88 5.52 -0.10 -2.92
CA VAL A 88 6.70 0.33 -2.16
C VAL A 88 7.28 1.63 -2.74
N ALA A 89 7.34 1.74 -4.06
CA ALA A 89 7.76 2.99 -4.71
C ALA A 89 6.78 4.14 -4.42
N GLY A 90 5.48 3.86 -4.43
CA GLY A 90 4.43 4.82 -4.05
C GLY A 90 4.57 5.32 -2.61
N LEU A 91 4.84 4.41 -1.67
CA LEU A 91 5.10 4.73 -0.26
C LEU A 91 6.31 5.65 -0.09
N LEU A 92 7.45 5.27 -0.71
CA LEU A 92 8.69 6.04 -0.63
C LEU A 92 8.56 7.43 -1.28
N GLU A 93 7.90 7.53 -2.45
CA GLU A 93 7.68 8.82 -3.12
C GLU A 93 6.69 9.71 -2.37
N SER A 94 5.64 9.15 -1.77
CA SER A 94 4.72 9.89 -0.91
C SER A 94 5.44 10.48 0.30
N ALA A 95 6.31 9.70 0.94
CA ALA A 95 7.14 10.14 2.05
C ALA A 95 8.11 11.27 1.63
N ARG A 96 8.76 11.13 0.47
CA ARG A 96 9.62 12.16 -0.09
C ARG A 96 8.85 13.46 -0.35
N MET A 97 7.67 13.38 -0.96
CA MET A 97 6.83 14.55 -1.27
C MET A 97 6.40 15.28 0.01
N VAL A 98 5.99 14.55 1.06
CA VAL A 98 5.64 15.13 2.36
C VAL A 98 6.85 15.80 3.00
N ALA A 99 8.01 15.14 3.02
CA ALA A 99 9.23 15.66 3.62
C ALA A 99 9.76 16.92 2.89
N GLU A 100 9.61 16.99 1.56
CA GLU A 100 10.01 18.15 0.76
C GLU A 100 9.02 19.32 0.90
N ALA A 101 7.70 19.03 0.86
CA ALA A 101 6.66 20.06 0.94
C ALA A 101 6.50 20.64 2.35
N LYS A 102 6.80 19.85 3.38
CA LYS A 102 6.68 20.21 4.81
C LYS A 102 5.32 20.82 5.13
N PRO A 103 4.21 20.12 4.82
CA PRO A 103 2.88 20.64 5.10
C PRO A 103 2.69 20.89 6.59
N ASP A 104 1.99 21.99 6.93
CA ASP A 104 1.60 22.30 8.30
C ASP A 104 0.35 21.49 8.66
N LEU A 105 0.53 20.41 9.43
CA LEU A 105 -0.51 19.43 9.77
C LEU A 105 -0.68 19.37 11.28
N ASP A 106 -1.92 19.17 11.76
CA ASP A 106 -2.24 18.88 13.16
C ASP A 106 -2.25 17.37 13.48
N TYR A 107 -1.56 16.59 12.65
CA TYR A 107 -1.35 15.15 12.81
C TYR A 107 0.01 14.72 12.26
N ARG A 108 0.49 13.58 12.78
CA ARG A 108 1.67 12.90 12.25
C ARG A 108 1.29 11.97 11.11
N ILE A 109 2.27 11.70 10.25
CA ILE A 109 2.14 10.66 9.22
C ILE A 109 3.19 9.58 9.50
N ASP A 110 2.73 8.34 9.68
CA ASP A 110 3.57 7.16 9.79
C ASP A 110 3.56 6.40 8.44
N PHE A 111 4.69 6.38 7.74
CA PHE A 111 4.91 5.59 6.53
C PHE A 111 5.44 4.22 6.96
N VAL A 112 4.68 3.16 6.68
CA VAL A 112 4.97 1.83 7.20
C VAL A 112 5.11 0.81 6.08
N ALA A 113 6.29 0.18 5.98
CA ALA A 113 6.50 -0.94 5.09
C ALA A 113 6.35 -2.26 5.87
N PHE A 114 5.40 -3.10 5.47
CA PHE A 114 5.10 -4.38 6.12
C PHE A 114 5.84 -5.54 5.48
N CYS A 115 6.20 -6.53 6.31
CA CYS A 115 6.71 -7.82 5.85
C CYS A 115 5.68 -8.92 6.06
N LEU A 116 5.77 -9.99 5.26
CA LEU A 116 4.94 -11.18 5.37
C LEU A 116 3.44 -10.94 5.05
N GLU A 117 3.17 -10.13 4.03
CA GLU A 117 1.82 -10.05 3.47
C GLU A 117 1.47 -11.30 2.68
N GLU A 118 2.43 -11.81 1.92
CA GLU A 118 2.27 -12.85 0.92
C GLU A 118 2.08 -14.27 1.52
N PRO A 119 1.49 -15.21 0.75
CA PRO A 119 1.47 -16.61 1.17
C PRO A 119 2.87 -17.15 1.52
N PRO A 120 3.00 -17.94 2.58
CA PRO A 120 1.93 -18.62 3.34
C PRO A 120 1.35 -17.80 4.49
N TYR A 121 1.81 -16.57 4.74
CA TYR A 121 1.44 -15.79 5.92
C TYR A 121 0.16 -14.99 5.74
N PHE A 122 -0.29 -14.75 4.50
CA PHE A 122 -1.52 -14.00 4.23
C PHE A 122 -2.71 -14.49 5.08
N GLY A 123 -3.38 -13.55 5.74
CA GLY A 123 -4.52 -13.83 6.60
C GLY A 123 -4.17 -14.41 7.97
N SER A 124 -2.87 -14.56 8.30
CA SER A 124 -2.41 -15.00 9.62
C SER A 124 -2.12 -13.80 10.54
N ARG A 125 -1.92 -14.09 11.83
CA ARG A 125 -1.49 -13.10 12.83
C ARG A 125 0.01 -12.85 12.82
N GLU A 126 0.73 -13.48 11.92
CA GLU A 126 2.17 -13.30 11.71
C GLU A 126 2.47 -12.29 10.62
N MET A 127 1.46 -11.80 9.88
CA MET A 127 1.61 -10.68 8.97
C MET A 127 2.16 -9.45 9.72
N GLY A 128 3.14 -8.76 9.12
CA GLY A 128 3.71 -7.54 9.70
C GLY A 128 2.65 -6.46 9.96
N SER A 129 1.65 -6.35 9.08
CA SER A 129 0.52 -5.45 9.27
C SER A 129 -0.36 -5.81 10.46
N TYR A 130 -0.56 -7.11 10.76
CA TYR A 130 -1.25 -7.50 11.98
C TYR A 130 -0.47 -7.10 13.24
N ILE A 131 0.85 -7.35 13.25
CA ILE A 131 1.74 -6.95 14.35
C ILE A 131 1.69 -5.44 14.57
N HIS A 132 1.74 -4.66 13.48
CA HIS A 132 1.65 -3.19 13.57
C HIS A 132 0.25 -2.75 14.03
N ALA A 133 -0.83 -3.25 13.42
CA ALA A 133 -2.21 -2.89 13.79
C ALA A 133 -2.48 -3.16 15.28
N LYS A 134 -2.02 -4.32 15.80
CA LYS A 134 -2.11 -4.65 17.22
C LYS A 134 -1.35 -3.66 18.10
N SER A 135 -0.17 -3.22 17.69
CA SER A 135 0.61 -2.22 18.45
C SER A 135 -0.05 -0.83 18.45
N MET A 136 -0.97 -0.58 17.51
CA MET A 136 -1.73 0.65 17.40
C MET A 136 -3.03 0.67 18.21
N GLU A 137 -3.43 -0.44 18.82
CA GLU A 137 -4.72 -0.56 19.52
C GLU A 137 -4.89 0.49 20.64
N GLU A 138 -3.82 0.77 21.40
CA GLU A 138 -3.85 1.79 22.46
C GLU A 138 -3.97 3.23 21.93
N PHE A 139 -3.57 3.48 20.68
CA PHE A 139 -3.64 4.79 20.01
C PHE A 139 -4.89 4.95 19.15
N LYS A 140 -5.78 3.97 19.11
CA LYS A 140 -6.97 3.96 18.26
C LYS A 140 -7.77 5.27 18.24
N PRO A 141 -8.01 5.97 19.39
CA PRO A 141 -8.76 7.23 19.39
C PRO A 141 -8.09 8.36 18.60
N ASP A 142 -6.78 8.26 18.38
CA ASP A 142 -5.98 9.27 17.72
C ASP A 142 -5.66 8.90 16.26
N ILE A 143 -6.08 7.70 15.79
CA ILE A 143 -5.84 7.25 14.42
C ILE A 143 -6.93 7.78 13.50
N ILE A 144 -6.55 8.62 12.54
CA ILE A 144 -7.42 9.13 11.47
C ILE A 144 -7.83 7.99 10.55
N GLY A 145 -6.86 7.17 10.14
CA GLY A 145 -7.07 6.00 9.29
C GLY A 145 -5.78 5.51 8.63
N VAL A 146 -5.92 4.46 7.83
CA VAL A 146 -4.84 3.80 7.10
C VAL A 146 -5.10 3.85 5.60
N ILE A 147 -4.13 4.33 4.84
CA ILE A 147 -4.11 4.29 3.38
C ILE A 147 -3.02 3.30 2.97
N ASN A 148 -3.41 2.11 2.54
CA ASN A 148 -2.50 1.08 2.09
C ASN A 148 -2.34 1.14 0.57
N PHE A 149 -1.12 1.23 0.07
CA PHE A 149 -0.83 1.01 -1.34
C PHE A 149 -0.72 -0.48 -1.61
N GLU A 150 -1.40 -0.95 -2.65
CA GLU A 150 -1.42 -2.33 -3.08
C GLU A 150 -1.55 -2.41 -4.59
N MET A 151 -0.50 -2.83 -5.32
CA MET A 151 -0.47 -2.89 -6.77
C MET A 151 -1.04 -1.62 -7.42
N ILE A 152 -0.17 -0.69 -7.79
CA ILE A 152 -0.57 0.63 -8.32
C ILE A 152 0.04 0.94 -9.69
N GLY A 153 0.54 -0.09 -10.38
CA GLY A 153 1.39 0.13 -11.55
C GLY A 153 0.87 -0.41 -12.88
N TYR A 154 -0.09 -1.32 -12.92
CA TYR A 154 -0.54 -1.96 -14.14
C TYR A 154 -1.79 -1.29 -14.73
N PHE A 155 -1.63 -0.62 -15.88
CA PHE A 155 -2.70 0.11 -16.57
C PHE A 155 -2.68 -0.15 -18.07
N HIS A 156 -3.86 -0.25 -18.70
CA HIS A 156 -3.99 -0.35 -20.16
C HIS A 156 -5.35 0.17 -20.65
N GLU A 157 -5.43 0.50 -21.94
CA GLU A 157 -6.64 1.02 -22.58
C GLU A 157 -7.64 -0.08 -23.01
N GLY A 158 -7.31 -1.34 -22.79
CA GLY A 158 -8.21 -2.46 -23.03
C GLY A 158 -9.28 -2.60 -21.97
N THR A 159 -10.19 -3.53 -22.21
CA THR A 159 -11.28 -3.85 -21.26
C THR A 159 -10.76 -4.63 -20.08
N GLN A 160 -11.39 -4.43 -18.92
CA GLN A 160 -11.17 -5.16 -17.68
C GLN A 160 -12.29 -6.18 -17.48
N ASP A 161 -11.92 -7.39 -17.14
CA ASP A 161 -12.89 -8.43 -16.74
C ASP A 161 -13.26 -8.25 -15.27
N TYR A 162 -14.55 -8.21 -14.98
CA TYR A 162 -15.04 -8.13 -13.61
C TYR A 162 -15.53 -9.50 -13.12
N PRO A 163 -15.29 -9.86 -11.85
CA PRO A 163 -15.71 -11.16 -11.30
C PRO A 163 -17.24 -11.30 -11.18
N HIS A 164 -17.98 -10.19 -11.34
CA HIS A 164 -19.43 -10.16 -11.29
C HIS A 164 -20.00 -9.09 -12.23
N GLU A 165 -21.04 -9.42 -13.00
CA GLU A 165 -21.69 -8.51 -13.97
C GLU A 165 -22.18 -7.19 -13.34
N SER A 166 -22.60 -7.20 -12.06
CA SER A 166 -23.03 -5.99 -11.37
C SER A 166 -21.90 -4.98 -11.19
N LEU A 167 -20.64 -5.43 -11.08
CA LEU A 167 -19.47 -4.55 -11.00
C LEU A 167 -19.19 -3.91 -12.36
N ALA A 168 -19.28 -4.67 -13.45
CA ALA A 168 -19.14 -4.16 -14.80
C ALA A 168 -20.21 -3.11 -15.18
N ALA A 169 -21.37 -3.13 -14.50
CA ALA A 169 -22.41 -2.13 -14.69
C ALA A 169 -22.17 -0.80 -13.96
N ILE A 170 -21.28 -0.79 -12.97
CA ILE A 170 -21.01 0.35 -12.07
C ILE A 170 -19.67 0.99 -12.38
N TYR A 171 -18.63 0.18 -12.62
CA TYR A 171 -17.25 0.64 -12.78
C TYR A 171 -16.85 0.76 -14.24
N PRO A 172 -15.76 1.54 -14.56
CA PRO A 172 -15.30 1.74 -15.92
C PRO A 172 -14.98 0.43 -16.64
N GLU A 173 -15.29 0.34 -17.93
CA GLU A 173 -14.94 -0.81 -18.76
C GLU A 173 -13.42 -0.92 -18.99
N LYS A 174 -12.72 0.22 -19.09
CA LYS A 174 -11.28 0.28 -19.36
C LYS A 174 -10.45 0.12 -18.09
N ALA A 175 -9.32 -0.56 -18.23
CA ALA A 175 -8.35 -0.82 -17.17
C ALA A 175 -7.37 0.35 -16.96
N ASN A 176 -7.86 1.59 -16.89
CA ASN A 176 -7.06 2.81 -16.80
C ASN A 176 -7.47 3.76 -15.66
N PHE A 177 -8.07 3.22 -14.61
CA PHE A 177 -8.45 3.93 -13.39
C PHE A 177 -7.72 3.35 -12.17
N ILE A 178 -7.73 4.09 -11.06
CA ILE A 178 -7.30 3.63 -9.74
C ILE A 178 -8.50 3.50 -8.81
N ALA A 179 -8.51 2.48 -7.96
CA ALA A 179 -9.57 2.23 -7.01
C ALA A 179 -9.18 2.60 -5.57
N VAL A 180 -10.07 3.26 -4.86
CA VAL A 180 -10.07 3.44 -3.40
C VAL A 180 -10.96 2.34 -2.84
N VAL A 181 -10.35 1.27 -2.32
CA VAL A 181 -11.05 0.04 -1.92
C VAL A 181 -11.09 -0.06 -0.41
N GLY A 182 -12.28 -0.02 0.18
CA GLY A 182 -12.45 -0.04 1.62
C GLY A 182 -13.62 -0.87 2.09
N LYS A 183 -13.72 -1.07 3.42
CA LYS A 183 -14.87 -1.67 4.06
C LYS A 183 -16.00 -0.66 4.19
N HIS A 184 -17.22 -1.07 3.89
CA HIS A 184 -18.40 -0.17 3.96
C HIS A 184 -18.62 0.44 5.36
N ASP A 185 -18.26 -0.26 6.41
CA ASP A 185 -18.34 0.23 7.79
C ASP A 185 -17.56 1.55 8.01
N TYR A 186 -16.55 1.82 7.15
CA TYR A 186 -15.71 3.02 7.20
C TYR A 186 -15.98 3.96 6.02
N HIS A 187 -17.20 3.98 5.51
CA HIS A 187 -17.60 4.76 4.33
C HIS A 187 -17.19 6.24 4.41
N GLU A 188 -17.33 6.89 5.56
CA GLU A 188 -16.97 8.31 5.73
C GLU A 188 -15.48 8.54 5.48
N PHE A 189 -14.61 7.66 5.98
CA PHE A 189 -13.17 7.71 5.72
C PHE A 189 -12.87 7.43 4.24
N ASN A 190 -13.46 6.38 3.66
CA ASN A 190 -13.29 6.01 2.26
C ASN A 190 -13.71 7.16 1.33
N GLN A 191 -14.86 7.76 1.60
CA GLN A 191 -15.40 8.89 0.84
C GLN A 191 -14.47 10.12 0.93
N LYS A 192 -13.94 10.43 2.11
CA LYS A 192 -13.01 11.56 2.28
C LYS A 192 -11.74 11.36 1.48
N VAL A 193 -11.12 10.18 1.53
CA VAL A 193 -9.92 9.85 0.73
C VAL A 193 -10.23 9.97 -0.76
N TYR A 194 -11.34 9.35 -1.21
CA TYR A 194 -11.77 9.40 -2.60
C TYR A 194 -11.96 10.84 -3.12
N GLU A 195 -12.65 11.69 -2.35
CA GLU A 195 -12.89 13.09 -2.74
C GLU A 195 -11.60 13.88 -2.86
N LEU A 196 -10.68 13.69 -1.90
CA LEU A 196 -9.37 14.37 -1.92
C LEU A 196 -8.51 13.90 -3.10
N MET A 197 -8.51 12.60 -3.40
CA MET A 197 -7.77 12.05 -4.55
C MET A 197 -8.30 12.59 -5.88
N LYS A 198 -9.59 12.88 -6.00
CA LYS A 198 -10.19 13.41 -7.23
C LYS A 198 -9.85 14.87 -7.53
N VAL A 199 -9.39 15.63 -6.55
CA VAL A 199 -9.05 17.04 -6.77
C VAL A 199 -7.90 17.15 -7.76
N ASP A 200 -8.15 17.74 -8.93
CA ASP A 200 -7.14 17.89 -10.01
C ASP A 200 -6.36 16.60 -10.29
N SER A 201 -7.04 15.46 -10.29
CA SER A 201 -6.44 14.16 -10.57
C SER A 201 -6.16 13.99 -12.07
N GLY A 202 -4.97 13.53 -12.39
CA GLY A 202 -4.58 13.13 -13.75
C GLY A 202 -5.01 11.70 -14.10
N ILE A 203 -5.63 10.96 -13.15
CA ILE A 203 -6.14 9.61 -13.34
C ILE A 203 -7.60 9.54 -12.88
N ASP A 204 -8.40 8.68 -13.50
CA ASP A 204 -9.75 8.40 -13.03
C ASP A 204 -9.68 7.63 -11.69
N VAL A 205 -10.40 8.11 -10.68
CA VAL A 205 -10.44 7.52 -9.35
C VAL A 205 -11.83 6.95 -9.10
N GLN A 206 -11.92 5.69 -8.70
CA GLN A 206 -13.16 4.99 -8.39
C GLN A 206 -13.22 4.60 -6.92
N MET A 207 -14.36 4.82 -6.26
CA MET A 207 -14.57 4.34 -4.89
C MET A 207 -15.25 2.97 -4.92
N VAL A 208 -14.70 2.03 -4.18
CA VAL A 208 -15.08 0.62 -4.16
C VAL A 208 -15.24 0.17 -2.70
N ASP A 209 -16.42 0.42 -2.10
CA ASP A 209 -16.72 0.06 -0.71
C ASP A 209 -18.11 -0.57 -0.54
N HIS A 210 -18.63 -1.17 -1.62
CA HIS A 210 -19.94 -1.80 -1.59
C HIS A 210 -19.90 -3.15 -0.84
N PRO A 211 -20.91 -3.49 0.00
CA PRO A 211 -20.92 -4.74 0.78
C PRO A 211 -20.74 -6.03 -0.04
N LEU A 212 -21.14 -6.05 -1.31
CA LEU A 212 -20.96 -7.20 -2.20
C LEU A 212 -19.50 -7.55 -2.52
N ILE A 213 -18.58 -6.61 -2.28
CA ILE A 213 -17.16 -6.79 -2.57
C ILE A 213 -16.28 -6.87 -1.31
N GLU A 214 -16.90 -6.96 -0.13
CA GLU A 214 -16.17 -6.94 1.15
C GLU A 214 -15.07 -8.02 1.22
N SER A 215 -15.31 -9.20 0.63
CA SER A 215 -14.30 -10.25 0.55
C SER A 215 -13.10 -9.88 -0.33
N LEU A 216 -13.31 -9.11 -1.39
CA LEU A 216 -12.25 -8.59 -2.25
C LEU A 216 -11.57 -7.38 -1.60
N ALA A 217 -12.34 -6.54 -0.90
CA ALA A 217 -11.80 -5.38 -0.20
C ALA A 217 -10.80 -5.76 0.90
N GLY A 218 -10.85 -6.98 1.45
CA GLY A 218 -9.94 -7.48 2.48
C GLY A 218 -8.73 -8.27 1.92
N MET A 219 -8.33 -8.06 0.68
CA MET A 219 -7.28 -8.84 0.02
C MET A 219 -5.87 -8.23 0.16
N SER A 220 -5.61 -7.40 1.17
CA SER A 220 -4.27 -6.91 1.53
C SER A 220 -4.21 -6.47 3.01
N ASP A 221 -3.13 -5.82 3.40
CA ASP A 221 -2.73 -5.42 4.76
C ASP A 221 -3.78 -4.62 5.55
N GLN A 222 -4.56 -3.75 4.88
CA GLN A 222 -5.58 -2.92 5.51
C GLN A 222 -6.62 -3.73 6.30
N ARG A 223 -6.85 -4.99 5.92
CA ARG A 223 -7.78 -5.89 6.62
C ARG A 223 -7.45 -6.10 8.09
N ASN A 224 -6.16 -6.12 8.42
CA ASN A 224 -5.69 -6.37 9.77
C ASN A 224 -6.04 -5.23 10.73
N TYR A 225 -6.18 -4.01 10.25
CA TYR A 225 -6.63 -2.87 11.03
C TYR A 225 -8.12 -2.92 11.37
N TRP A 226 -8.93 -3.54 10.50
CA TRP A 226 -10.35 -3.74 10.76
C TRP A 226 -10.61 -4.65 11.98
N GLU A 227 -9.68 -5.59 12.30
CA GLU A 227 -9.77 -6.42 13.52
C GLU A 227 -9.68 -5.60 14.82
N PHE A 228 -9.10 -4.40 14.74
CA PHE A 228 -8.96 -3.45 15.85
C PHE A 228 -9.90 -2.25 15.73
N ASP A 229 -10.92 -2.32 14.85
CA ASP A 229 -11.85 -1.23 14.53
C ASP A 229 -11.15 0.08 14.13
N ILE A 230 -10.08 0.02 13.37
CA ILE A 230 -9.36 1.15 12.81
C ILE A 230 -9.77 1.31 11.35
N PRO A 231 -10.22 2.52 10.92
CA PRO A 231 -10.52 2.79 9.51
C PRO A 231 -9.31 2.53 8.62
N ALA A 232 -9.50 1.72 7.58
CA ALA A 232 -8.43 1.39 6.65
C ALA A 232 -8.98 1.10 5.25
N LEU A 233 -8.23 1.46 4.23
CA LEU A 233 -8.52 1.20 2.83
C LEU A 233 -7.24 0.91 2.05
N MET A 234 -7.36 0.35 0.85
CA MET A 234 -6.25 0.23 -0.09
C MET A 234 -6.47 1.08 -1.34
N ILE A 235 -5.38 1.60 -1.88
CA ILE A 235 -5.32 2.20 -3.22
C ILE A 235 -4.79 1.11 -4.15
N ASN A 236 -5.60 0.69 -5.12
CA ASN A 236 -5.33 -0.52 -5.89
C ASN A 236 -5.73 -0.37 -7.36
N ASP A 237 -4.93 -0.91 -8.26
CA ASP A 237 -5.23 -0.92 -9.70
C ASP A 237 -6.19 -2.05 -10.12
N THR A 238 -6.73 -2.77 -9.15
CA THR A 238 -7.60 -3.94 -9.24
C THR A 238 -6.89 -5.30 -9.40
N ALA A 239 -5.56 -5.31 -9.21
CA ALA A 239 -4.74 -6.51 -9.03
C ALA A 239 -5.04 -7.64 -10.06
N PHE A 240 -5.26 -8.86 -9.61
CA PHE A 240 -5.53 -10.04 -10.43
C PHE A 240 -6.77 -9.93 -11.33
N ILE A 241 -7.66 -8.96 -11.09
CA ILE A 241 -8.82 -8.70 -11.97
C ILE A 241 -8.34 -8.07 -13.29
N ARG A 242 -7.27 -7.26 -13.24
CA ARG A 242 -6.71 -6.52 -14.36
C ARG A 242 -5.40 -7.09 -14.88
N ASN A 243 -4.48 -7.44 -13.94
CA ASN A 243 -3.10 -7.78 -14.24
C ASN A 243 -2.91 -9.29 -14.41
N PRO A 244 -2.71 -9.81 -15.65
CA PRO A 244 -2.47 -11.22 -15.89
C PRO A 244 -1.09 -11.69 -15.38
N ASN A 245 -0.21 -10.76 -14.97
CA ASN A 245 1.12 -11.06 -14.45
C ASN A 245 1.13 -11.30 -12.94
N TYR A 246 -0.01 -11.09 -12.26
CA TYR A 246 -0.16 -11.28 -10.82
C TYR A 246 0.36 -12.66 -10.39
N HIS A 247 1.31 -12.69 -9.44
CA HIS A 247 2.00 -13.89 -8.95
C HIS A 247 2.71 -14.71 -10.06
N GLN A 248 3.20 -14.05 -11.12
CA GLN A 248 3.90 -14.69 -12.23
C GLN A 248 5.31 -14.11 -12.43
N MET A 249 6.19 -14.93 -13.03
CA MET A 249 7.53 -14.47 -13.46
C MET A 249 7.49 -13.31 -14.48
N THR A 250 6.33 -13.04 -15.05
CA THR A 250 6.08 -11.94 -16.00
C THR A 250 5.66 -10.64 -15.34
N ASP A 251 5.54 -10.62 -13.99
CA ASP A 251 5.33 -9.37 -13.23
C ASP A 251 6.66 -8.59 -13.17
N ASP A 252 7.02 -7.97 -14.29
CA ASP A 252 8.28 -7.30 -14.50
C ASP A 252 8.08 -5.79 -14.72
N ILE A 253 9.13 -5.01 -14.52
CA ILE A 253 9.16 -3.55 -14.60
C ILE A 253 8.62 -3.00 -15.94
N ASP A 254 8.82 -3.74 -17.04
CA ASP A 254 8.36 -3.35 -18.37
C ASP A 254 6.83 -3.42 -18.53
N THR A 255 6.11 -4.03 -17.59
CA THR A 255 4.63 -4.10 -17.57
C THR A 255 3.99 -2.88 -16.95
N LEU A 256 4.76 -2.04 -16.24
CA LEU A 256 4.25 -0.93 -15.45
C LEU A 256 4.08 0.36 -16.26
N SER A 257 3.07 1.14 -15.91
CA SER A 257 2.87 2.50 -16.40
C SER A 257 3.32 3.53 -15.35
N PHE A 258 4.57 3.97 -15.42
CA PHE A 258 5.12 4.98 -14.51
C PHE A 258 4.40 6.34 -14.60
N GLU A 259 3.77 6.64 -15.73
CA GLU A 259 2.93 7.83 -15.88
C GLU A 259 1.70 7.75 -14.98
N HIS A 260 0.96 6.64 -15.02
CA HIS A 260 -0.20 6.42 -14.15
C HIS A 260 0.21 6.30 -12.69
N MET A 261 1.30 5.57 -12.37
CA MET A 261 1.83 5.51 -10.99
C MET A 261 2.11 6.90 -10.42
N ARG A 262 2.71 7.80 -11.19
CA ARG A 262 2.94 9.18 -10.75
C ARG A 262 1.63 9.89 -10.42
N GLU A 263 0.60 9.73 -11.26
CA GLU A 263 -0.71 10.35 -11.01
C GLU A 263 -1.39 9.75 -9.77
N VAL A 264 -1.28 8.43 -9.57
CA VAL A 264 -1.78 7.75 -8.36
C VAL A 264 -1.11 8.33 -7.11
N VAL A 265 0.22 8.38 -7.08
CA VAL A 265 0.98 8.91 -5.93
C VAL A 265 0.66 10.38 -5.68
N THR A 266 0.57 11.20 -6.74
CA THR A 266 0.22 12.62 -6.63
C THR A 266 -1.20 12.82 -6.08
N SER A 267 -2.15 12.00 -6.52
CA SER A 267 -3.54 12.06 -6.04
C SER A 267 -3.64 11.57 -4.59
N THR A 268 -2.95 10.49 -4.24
CA THR A 268 -2.92 9.95 -2.87
C THR A 268 -2.24 10.93 -1.91
N TYR A 269 -1.18 11.63 -2.33
CA TYR A 269 -0.54 12.69 -1.52
C TYR A 269 -1.56 13.74 -1.05
N LYS A 270 -2.53 14.13 -1.90
CA LYS A 270 -3.59 15.08 -1.51
C LYS A 270 -4.47 14.53 -0.40
N SER A 271 -4.77 13.24 -0.43
CA SER A 271 -5.52 12.59 0.64
C SER A 271 -4.69 12.39 1.91
N ILE A 272 -3.39 12.16 1.80
CA ILE A 272 -2.49 12.04 2.96
C ILE A 272 -2.37 13.37 3.72
N THR A 273 -2.44 14.51 3.03
CA THR A 273 -2.19 15.85 3.59
C THR A 273 -3.44 16.73 3.71
N GLY A 274 -4.63 16.21 3.44
CA GLY A 274 -5.86 16.99 3.35
C GLY A 274 -6.92 16.70 4.42
N PHE A 275 -6.58 16.00 5.51
CA PHE A 275 -7.53 15.67 6.60
C PHE A 275 -7.73 16.78 7.62
#